data_82c0868636fe1d20f3ccde0b6bc7274c
#
_entry.id   82c0868636fe1d20f3ccde0b6bc7274c
#
_cell.length_a   1.000
_cell.length_b   1.000
_cell.length_c   1.000
_cell.angle_alpha   90.00
_cell.angle_beta   90.00
_cell.angle_gamma   90.00
#
_symmetry.space_group_name_H-M   'P 1'
#
loop_
_entity.id
_entity.type
_entity.pdbx_description
1 polymer ?
#
loop_
_entity_poly.entity_id
_entity_poly.type
_entity_poly.pdbx_seq_one_letter_code
_entity_poly.pdbx_strand_id
1 'polypeptide(L)'
;PENTVTAFEKACAISRLAGIETDIQISKDGHLMVFHDERVDRTTDGTGFLRDYTYEELRHLHIDAGDGKSEQIPCIEELLELLQDKVREDAAFKLNIELKNSVYPYPGMEEKIVDLVRKSGLQKHIVYSTFYAKSLDKLAGIDPEAELGILDVHVSDCLYKIKGGCKAVAVHPFWRGIDVPKEELRGITVRAWMSGHLYPEKPTGTRLDFNPLEEQGITDIILNEPEVYL
;
A
#
# COMPACT_ATOMS: atom_id res chain seq x y z
N PRO A 1 -1.43 0.59 -15.47
CA PRO A 1 -1.14 -0.65 -14.70
C PRO A 1 -0.82 -0.31 -13.25
N GLU A 2 -1.08 -1.26 -12.33
CA GLU A 2 -0.81 -1.12 -10.90
C GLU A 2 0.67 -0.83 -10.63
N ASN A 3 0.96 -0.10 -9.53
CA ASN A 3 2.31 0.16 -9.04
C ASN A 3 3.28 0.76 -10.11
N THR A 4 2.76 1.64 -10.97
CA THR A 4 3.57 2.39 -11.95
C THR A 4 3.51 3.89 -11.69
N VAL A 5 4.53 4.64 -12.15
CA VAL A 5 4.56 6.10 -12.01
C VAL A 5 3.33 6.75 -12.65
N THR A 6 2.96 6.31 -13.86
CA THR A 6 1.76 6.84 -14.55
C THR A 6 0.46 6.59 -13.76
N ALA A 7 0.33 5.44 -13.08
CA ALA A 7 -0.85 5.18 -12.24
C ALA A 7 -0.91 6.14 -11.04
N PHE A 8 0.24 6.39 -10.40
CA PHE A 8 0.33 7.32 -9.26
C PHE A 8 0.11 8.78 -9.70
N GLU A 9 0.66 9.20 -10.85
CA GLU A 9 0.39 10.53 -11.42
C GLU A 9 -1.11 10.75 -11.67
N LYS A 10 -1.78 9.75 -12.26
CA LYS A 10 -3.23 9.80 -12.48
C LYS A 10 -4.00 9.89 -11.16
N ALA A 11 -3.63 9.08 -10.17
CA ALA A 11 -4.26 9.12 -8.85
C ALA A 11 -4.03 10.48 -8.17
N CYS A 12 -2.82 11.02 -8.18
CA CYS A 12 -2.51 12.35 -7.65
C CYS A 12 -3.29 13.48 -8.31
N ALA A 13 -3.66 13.33 -9.59
CA ALA A 13 -4.48 14.32 -10.31
C ALA A 13 -5.95 14.33 -9.87
N ILE A 14 -6.43 13.33 -9.15
CA ILE A 14 -7.80 13.27 -8.64
C ILE A 14 -7.91 14.18 -7.41
N SER A 15 -8.69 15.26 -7.52
CA SER A 15 -8.74 16.34 -6.53
C SER A 15 -9.35 15.95 -5.17
N ARG A 16 -10.15 14.90 -5.12
CA ARG A 16 -10.87 14.46 -3.89
C ARG A 16 -10.34 13.17 -3.31
N LEU A 17 -9.25 12.63 -3.85
CA LEU A 17 -8.64 11.42 -3.35
C LEU A 17 -7.91 11.71 -2.03
N ALA A 18 -8.17 10.92 -1.00
CA ALA A 18 -7.56 11.10 0.32
C ALA A 18 -6.10 10.61 0.39
N GLY A 19 -5.72 9.70 -0.51
CA GLY A 19 -4.37 9.15 -0.55
C GLY A 19 -4.22 8.08 -1.62
N ILE A 20 -3.03 7.54 -1.71
CA ILE A 20 -2.67 6.39 -2.55
C ILE A 20 -2.07 5.30 -1.69
N GLU A 21 -2.11 4.09 -2.20
CA GLU A 21 -1.50 2.92 -1.57
C GLU A 21 -0.49 2.29 -2.54
N THR A 22 0.58 1.72 -2.01
CA THR A 22 1.63 1.07 -2.78
C THR A 22 2.31 -0.02 -1.97
N ASP A 23 2.95 -0.95 -2.68
CA ASP A 23 3.70 -2.06 -2.11
C ASP A 23 5.19 -1.89 -2.31
N ILE A 24 6.00 -2.25 -1.32
CA ILE A 24 7.45 -2.27 -1.46
C ILE A 24 8.06 -3.63 -1.17
N GLN A 25 9.06 -3.98 -1.97
CA GLN A 25 9.93 -5.14 -1.79
C GLN A 25 11.40 -4.73 -1.98
N ILE A 26 12.35 -5.60 -1.63
CA ILE A 26 13.78 -5.33 -1.80
C ILE A 26 14.35 -6.16 -2.95
N SER A 27 15.06 -5.49 -3.87
CA SER A 27 15.86 -6.12 -4.92
C SER A 27 17.07 -6.87 -4.33
N LYS A 28 17.72 -7.71 -5.13
CA LYS A 28 18.92 -8.47 -4.75
C LYS A 28 20.06 -7.61 -4.22
N ASP A 29 20.22 -6.40 -4.76
CA ASP A 29 21.25 -5.42 -4.40
C ASP A 29 20.75 -4.35 -3.43
N GLY A 30 19.52 -4.53 -2.91
CA GLY A 30 19.02 -3.79 -1.75
C GLY A 30 18.24 -2.52 -2.06
N HIS A 31 17.75 -2.29 -3.26
CA HIS A 31 16.85 -1.17 -3.58
C HIS A 31 15.41 -1.48 -3.19
N LEU A 32 14.68 -0.48 -2.71
CA LEU A 32 13.24 -0.59 -2.45
C LEU A 32 12.47 -0.36 -3.74
N MET A 33 11.93 -1.45 -4.28
CA MET A 33 11.14 -1.46 -5.51
C MET A 33 9.66 -1.42 -5.20
N VAL A 34 8.91 -0.68 -6.01
CA VAL A 34 7.45 -0.61 -5.92
C VAL A 34 6.84 -1.75 -6.71
N PHE A 35 6.38 -2.79 -6.02
CA PHE A 35 5.86 -4.00 -6.66
C PHE A 35 5.05 -4.87 -5.69
N HIS A 36 3.88 -5.37 -6.15
CA HIS A 36 2.97 -6.15 -5.31
C HIS A 36 3.41 -7.59 -5.10
N ASP A 37 3.56 -8.36 -6.17
CA ASP A 37 3.79 -9.81 -6.11
C ASP A 37 5.25 -10.14 -5.74
N GLU A 38 5.49 -11.27 -5.12
CA GLU A 38 6.86 -11.77 -4.92
C GLU A 38 7.56 -12.14 -6.23
N ARG A 39 6.78 -12.46 -7.27
CA ARG A 39 7.27 -12.83 -8.61
C ARG A 39 6.88 -11.77 -9.63
N VAL A 40 7.79 -11.53 -10.58
CA VAL A 40 7.59 -10.52 -11.63
C VAL A 40 6.68 -10.98 -12.78
N ASP A 41 6.32 -12.25 -12.83
CA ASP A 41 5.69 -12.93 -13.97
C ASP A 41 4.30 -12.37 -14.36
N ARG A 42 3.50 -11.87 -13.41
CA ARG A 42 2.10 -11.48 -13.69
C ARG A 42 2.01 -10.15 -14.44
N THR A 43 2.83 -9.20 -14.09
CA THR A 43 2.70 -7.81 -14.57
C THR A 43 3.84 -7.38 -15.48
N THR A 44 4.91 -8.19 -15.62
CA THR A 44 6.05 -7.88 -16.48
C THR A 44 6.33 -8.96 -17.51
N ASP A 45 7.23 -8.66 -18.44
CA ASP A 45 7.78 -9.61 -19.39
C ASP A 45 8.89 -10.52 -18.82
N GLY A 46 9.24 -10.33 -17.51
CA GLY A 46 10.20 -11.17 -16.80
C GLY A 46 9.59 -12.42 -16.17
N THR A 47 10.44 -13.26 -15.55
CA THR A 47 10.02 -14.47 -14.82
C THR A 47 10.88 -14.69 -13.59
N GLY A 48 10.30 -15.10 -12.47
CA GLY A 48 11.05 -15.41 -11.25
C GLY A 48 10.74 -14.46 -10.10
N PHE A 49 11.51 -14.55 -9.02
CA PHE A 49 11.29 -13.74 -7.84
C PHE A 49 11.96 -12.38 -7.97
N LEU A 50 11.25 -11.29 -7.63
CA LEU A 50 11.77 -9.93 -7.66
C LEU A 50 13.09 -9.81 -6.90
N ARG A 51 13.20 -10.40 -5.74
CA ARG A 51 14.39 -10.39 -4.87
C ARG A 51 15.66 -11.01 -5.47
N ASP A 52 15.52 -11.78 -6.55
CA ASP A 52 16.66 -12.43 -7.24
C ASP A 52 17.26 -11.54 -8.33
N TYR A 53 16.61 -10.41 -8.65
CA TYR A 53 17.03 -9.40 -9.61
C TYR A 53 17.70 -8.24 -8.91
N THR A 54 18.75 -7.69 -9.53
CA THR A 54 19.30 -6.37 -9.18
C THR A 54 18.37 -5.25 -9.62
N TYR A 55 18.59 -4.03 -9.08
CA TYR A 55 17.87 -2.83 -9.51
C TYR A 55 17.92 -2.65 -11.03
N GLU A 56 19.10 -2.71 -11.62
CA GLU A 56 19.29 -2.55 -13.07
C GLU A 56 18.53 -3.61 -13.89
N GLU A 57 18.53 -4.86 -13.45
CA GLU A 57 17.78 -5.94 -14.09
C GLU A 57 16.27 -5.68 -14.01
N LEU A 58 15.75 -5.24 -12.86
CA LEU A 58 14.33 -4.89 -12.68
C LEU A 58 13.91 -3.71 -13.56
N ARG A 59 14.79 -2.70 -13.72
CA ARG A 59 14.53 -1.54 -14.58
C ARG A 59 14.52 -1.88 -16.08
N HIS A 60 15.03 -3.03 -16.48
CA HIS A 60 14.93 -3.54 -17.85
C HIS A 60 13.68 -4.37 -18.12
N LEU A 61 12.92 -4.75 -17.09
CA LEU A 61 11.63 -5.40 -17.26
C LEU A 61 10.56 -4.39 -17.68
N HIS A 62 9.62 -4.87 -18.51
CA HIS A 62 8.55 -4.03 -19.06
C HIS A 62 7.19 -4.46 -18.51
N ILE A 63 6.46 -3.47 -18.00
CA ILE A 63 5.06 -3.60 -17.62
C ILE A 63 4.22 -3.13 -18.80
N ASP A 64 3.31 -3.97 -19.32
CA ASP A 64 2.42 -3.56 -20.41
C ASP A 64 1.44 -2.47 -19.93
N ALA A 65 1.57 -1.29 -20.52
CA ALA A 65 0.71 -0.14 -20.22
C ALA A 65 -0.47 0.01 -21.21
N GLY A 66 -0.63 -0.94 -22.13
CA GLY A 66 -1.61 -0.89 -23.21
C GLY A 66 -1.19 0.02 -24.38
N ASP A 67 -1.90 -0.10 -25.50
CA ASP A 67 -1.65 0.69 -26.72
C ASP A 67 -0.19 0.65 -27.21
N GLY A 68 0.52 -0.45 -26.97
CA GLY A 68 1.92 -0.64 -27.35
C GLY A 68 2.91 0.18 -26.51
N LYS A 69 2.49 0.73 -25.39
CA LYS A 69 3.33 1.40 -24.41
C LYS A 69 3.78 0.44 -23.33
N SER A 70 4.92 0.71 -22.74
CA SER A 70 5.42 -0.02 -21.59
C SER A 70 5.94 0.93 -20.51
N GLU A 71 5.91 0.48 -19.28
CA GLU A 71 6.50 1.14 -18.12
C GLU A 71 7.53 0.26 -17.45
N GLN A 72 8.34 0.85 -16.59
CA GLN A 72 9.33 0.15 -15.78
C GLN A 72 8.80 -0.02 -14.36
N ILE A 73 9.37 -1.00 -13.63
CA ILE A 73 9.13 -1.15 -12.18
C ILE A 73 9.77 0.08 -11.49
N PRO A 74 9.01 0.93 -10.77
CA PRO A 74 9.58 2.09 -10.09
C PRO A 74 10.38 1.69 -8.85
N CYS A 75 11.33 2.54 -8.43
CA CYS A 75 11.80 2.53 -7.05
C CYS A 75 10.93 3.47 -6.19
N ILE A 76 10.95 3.28 -4.88
CA ILE A 76 10.13 4.10 -3.96
C ILE A 76 10.50 5.57 -3.99
N GLU A 77 11.73 5.90 -4.28
CA GLU A 77 12.22 7.28 -4.38
C GLU A 77 11.44 8.08 -5.45
N GLU A 78 11.13 7.47 -6.60
CA GLU A 78 10.35 8.10 -7.67
C GLU A 78 8.93 8.47 -7.18
N LEU A 79 8.33 7.60 -6.38
CA LEU A 79 7.01 7.87 -5.79
C LEU A 79 7.07 8.93 -4.69
N LEU A 80 8.11 8.93 -3.86
CA LEU A 80 8.31 9.96 -2.84
C LEU A 80 8.52 11.35 -3.47
N GLU A 81 9.22 11.44 -4.60
CA GLU A 81 9.38 12.70 -5.35
C GLU A 81 8.02 13.21 -5.87
N LEU A 82 7.23 12.34 -6.50
CA LEU A 82 5.87 12.67 -6.97
C LEU A 82 4.99 13.16 -5.80
N LEU A 83 5.07 12.49 -4.65
CA LEU A 83 4.28 12.84 -3.47
C LEU A 83 4.65 14.22 -2.91
N GLN A 84 5.91 14.66 -2.99
CA GLN A 84 6.32 15.99 -2.51
C GLN A 84 5.53 17.12 -3.15
N ASP A 85 5.25 17.02 -4.45
CA ASP A 85 4.45 18.04 -5.15
C ASP A 85 2.98 17.95 -4.73
N LYS A 86 2.43 16.75 -4.63
CA LYS A 86 1.05 16.54 -4.23
C LYS A 86 0.73 17.06 -2.83
N VAL A 87 1.60 16.81 -1.84
CA VAL A 87 1.36 17.26 -0.45
C VAL A 87 1.53 18.77 -0.25
N ARG A 88 2.22 19.47 -1.16
CA ARG A 88 2.23 20.96 -1.18
C ARG A 88 0.87 21.53 -1.56
N GLU A 89 0.13 20.82 -2.41
CA GLU A 89 -1.21 21.22 -2.85
C GLU A 89 -2.28 20.75 -1.87
N ASP A 90 -2.10 19.56 -1.29
CA ASP A 90 -3.02 18.92 -0.35
C ASP A 90 -2.27 18.35 0.86
N ALA A 91 -2.21 19.14 1.93
CA ALA A 91 -1.51 18.76 3.16
C ALA A 91 -2.15 17.60 3.93
N ALA A 92 -3.36 17.17 3.58
CA ALA A 92 -4.03 16.03 4.17
C ALA A 92 -3.76 14.72 3.42
N PHE A 93 -3.22 14.80 2.19
CA PHE A 93 -2.98 13.64 1.34
C PHE A 93 -1.99 12.66 1.98
N LYS A 94 -2.30 11.35 1.89
CA LYS A 94 -1.49 10.28 2.47
C LYS A 94 -0.96 9.32 1.42
N LEU A 95 0.20 8.74 1.72
CA LEU A 95 0.72 7.55 1.05
C LEU A 95 0.76 6.39 2.06
N ASN A 96 0.00 5.34 1.79
CA ASN A 96 0.11 4.07 2.52
C ASN A 96 1.13 3.18 1.82
N ILE A 97 2.20 2.82 2.53
CA ILE A 97 3.26 1.94 2.03
C ILE A 97 3.10 0.57 2.70
N GLU A 98 2.68 -0.43 1.94
CA GLU A 98 2.70 -1.81 2.41
C GLU A 98 4.12 -2.39 2.30
N LEU A 99 4.64 -2.89 3.42
CA LEU A 99 5.87 -3.67 3.45
C LEU A 99 5.54 -5.14 3.15
N LYS A 100 5.95 -5.63 1.98
CA LYS A 100 5.73 -7.04 1.53
C LYS A 100 6.74 -7.98 2.17
N ASN A 101 6.79 -8.00 3.50
CA ASN A 101 7.78 -8.76 4.28
C ASN A 101 7.17 -9.92 5.10
N SER A 102 5.92 -10.26 4.85
CA SER A 102 5.24 -11.38 5.52
C SER A 102 5.64 -12.75 4.96
N VAL A 103 6.03 -12.82 3.68
CA VAL A 103 6.52 -14.06 3.02
C VAL A 103 8.04 -14.13 3.10
N TYR A 104 8.74 -13.02 2.80
CA TYR A 104 10.19 -12.89 2.92
C TYR A 104 10.54 -11.76 3.87
N PRO A 105 11.29 -12.03 4.95
CA PRO A 105 11.52 -11.04 6.01
C PRO A 105 12.63 -10.03 5.67
N TYR A 106 12.75 -9.54 4.50
CA TYR A 106 13.72 -8.54 4.03
C TYR A 106 14.48 -7.77 5.15
N PRO A 107 15.61 -8.27 5.68
CA PRO A 107 16.30 -7.63 6.80
C PRO A 107 16.72 -6.20 6.46
N GLY A 108 16.37 -5.24 7.31
CA GLY A 108 16.71 -3.82 7.14
C GLY A 108 15.69 -3.03 6.30
N MET A 109 14.58 -3.63 5.88
CA MET A 109 13.55 -2.94 5.09
C MET A 109 12.95 -1.76 5.85
N GLU A 110 12.62 -1.96 7.12
CA GLU A 110 11.98 -0.95 7.96
C GLU A 110 12.90 0.27 8.17
N GLU A 111 14.17 0.04 8.48
CA GLU A 111 15.14 1.12 8.63
C GLU A 111 15.32 1.88 7.33
N LYS A 112 15.42 1.16 6.22
CA LYS A 112 15.66 1.75 4.90
C LYS A 112 14.51 2.64 4.46
N ILE A 113 13.25 2.17 4.57
CA ILE A 113 12.12 2.99 4.17
C ILE A 113 11.93 4.22 5.07
N VAL A 114 12.10 4.07 6.39
CA VAL A 114 12.01 5.21 7.31
C VAL A 114 13.09 6.25 7.03
N ASP A 115 14.31 5.84 6.71
CA ASP A 115 15.39 6.75 6.35
C ASP A 115 15.11 7.52 5.04
N LEU A 116 14.56 6.86 4.02
CA LEU A 116 14.17 7.52 2.77
C LEU A 116 13.04 8.53 3.00
N VAL A 117 12.01 8.14 3.74
CA VAL A 117 10.89 9.02 4.10
C VAL A 117 11.37 10.23 4.92
N ARG A 118 12.29 10.05 5.85
CA ARG A 118 12.89 11.17 6.61
C ARG A 118 13.66 12.13 5.72
N LYS A 119 14.44 11.61 4.79
CA LYS A 119 15.20 12.43 3.82
C LYS A 119 14.30 13.22 2.90
N SER A 120 13.13 12.67 2.53
CA SER A 120 12.14 13.37 1.71
C SER A 120 11.31 14.41 2.49
N GLY A 121 11.31 14.37 3.82
CA GLY A 121 10.51 15.26 4.67
C GLY A 121 9.02 14.91 4.71
N LEU A 122 8.65 13.69 4.32
CA LEU A 122 7.25 13.26 4.13
C LEU A 122 6.66 12.47 5.31
N GLN A 123 7.34 12.39 6.47
CA GLN A 123 6.94 11.53 7.59
C GLN A 123 5.46 11.64 7.98
N LYS A 124 4.91 12.87 7.98
CA LYS A 124 3.52 13.14 8.37
C LYS A 124 2.48 12.68 7.35
N HIS A 125 2.94 12.36 6.14
CA HIS A 125 2.10 11.94 5.02
C HIS A 125 2.13 10.43 4.79
N ILE A 126 2.98 9.68 5.52
CA ILE A 126 3.16 8.25 5.34
C ILE A 126 2.36 7.47 6.39
N VAL A 127 1.71 6.42 5.90
CA VAL A 127 1.18 5.30 6.68
C VAL A 127 1.99 4.08 6.30
N TYR A 128 2.49 3.33 7.26
CA TYR A 128 3.11 2.03 6.98
C TYR A 128 2.15 0.91 7.31
N SER A 129 2.01 -0.04 6.40
CA SER A 129 1.17 -1.22 6.63
C SER A 129 1.90 -2.52 6.29
N THR A 130 1.49 -3.60 6.90
CA THR A 130 1.99 -4.95 6.61
C THR A 130 1.11 -6.00 7.29
N PHE A 131 1.15 -7.25 6.77
CA PHE A 131 0.58 -8.42 7.43
C PHE A 131 1.44 -8.93 8.60
N TYR A 132 2.70 -8.48 8.71
CA TYR A 132 3.68 -8.96 9.69
C TYR A 132 3.78 -8.02 10.91
N ALA A 133 3.04 -8.33 11.97
CA ALA A 133 2.93 -7.49 13.18
C ALA A 133 4.29 -7.06 13.78
N LYS A 134 5.31 -7.94 13.77
CA LYS A 134 6.64 -7.61 14.31
C LYS A 134 7.36 -6.50 13.54
N SER A 135 7.05 -6.35 12.24
CA SER A 135 7.58 -5.24 11.45
C SER A 135 7.01 -3.91 11.94
N LEU A 136 5.72 -3.86 12.31
CA LEU A 136 5.11 -2.65 12.90
C LEU A 136 5.72 -2.31 14.27
N ASP A 137 6.01 -3.32 15.09
CA ASP A 137 6.70 -3.08 16.37
C ASP A 137 8.09 -2.49 16.15
N LYS A 138 8.80 -2.96 15.12
CA LYS A 138 10.11 -2.43 14.74
C LYS A 138 10.00 -1.00 14.21
N LEU A 139 9.04 -0.73 13.31
CA LEU A 139 8.76 0.62 12.82
C LEU A 139 8.43 1.59 13.95
N ALA A 140 7.59 1.20 14.92
CA ALA A 140 7.29 2.02 16.10
C ALA A 140 8.53 2.34 16.95
N GLY A 141 9.50 1.42 16.98
CA GLY A 141 10.80 1.65 17.67
C GLY A 141 11.70 2.61 16.92
N ILE A 142 11.66 2.62 15.58
CA ILE A 142 12.49 3.48 14.73
C ILE A 142 11.85 4.87 14.60
N ASP A 143 10.54 4.92 14.42
CA ASP A 143 9.76 6.15 14.25
C ASP A 143 8.49 6.09 15.11
N PRO A 144 8.54 6.59 16.36
CA PRO A 144 7.41 6.54 17.28
C PRO A 144 6.19 7.36 16.86
N GLU A 145 6.36 8.31 15.95
CA GLU A 145 5.28 9.14 15.41
C GLU A 145 4.64 8.56 14.14
N ALA A 146 5.17 7.42 13.63
CA ALA A 146 4.67 6.80 12.42
C ALA A 146 3.23 6.31 12.59
N GLU A 147 2.39 6.55 11.59
CA GLU A 147 1.05 5.95 11.49
C GLU A 147 1.17 4.52 10.98
N LEU A 148 0.70 3.54 11.78
CA LEU A 148 0.90 2.11 11.54
C LEU A 148 -0.44 1.40 11.38
N GLY A 149 -0.60 0.64 10.28
CA GLY A 149 -1.77 -0.17 9.97
C GLY A 149 -1.43 -1.66 9.90
N ILE A 150 -2.20 -2.49 10.59
CA ILE A 150 -2.06 -3.94 10.48
C ILE A 150 -3.02 -4.50 9.43
N LEU A 151 -2.45 -5.24 8.46
CA LEU A 151 -3.20 -5.94 7.42
C LEU A 151 -3.62 -7.34 7.89
N ASP A 152 -4.85 -7.72 7.55
CA ASP A 152 -5.32 -9.09 7.58
C ASP A 152 -6.57 -9.26 6.70
N VAL A 153 -7.06 -10.50 6.56
CA VAL A 153 -8.33 -10.75 5.87
C VAL A 153 -9.49 -10.31 6.75
N HIS A 154 -9.47 -10.62 8.06
CA HIS A 154 -10.54 -10.30 8.99
C HIS A 154 -10.16 -9.21 9.99
N VAL A 155 -11.14 -8.39 10.37
CA VAL A 155 -10.95 -7.40 11.44
C VAL A 155 -10.60 -8.06 12.77
N SER A 156 -11.25 -9.17 13.10
CA SER A 156 -10.96 -9.92 14.33
C SER A 156 -9.50 -10.34 14.44
N ASP A 157 -8.86 -10.73 13.32
CA ASP A 157 -7.45 -11.08 13.27
C ASP A 157 -6.54 -9.85 13.46
N CYS A 158 -6.89 -8.71 12.85
CA CYS A 158 -6.22 -7.44 13.09
C CYS A 158 -6.26 -7.06 14.58
N LEU A 159 -7.46 -7.09 15.18
CA LEU A 159 -7.66 -6.77 16.60
C LEU A 159 -6.95 -7.76 17.52
N TYR A 160 -6.90 -9.05 17.16
CA TYR A 160 -6.15 -10.05 17.90
C TYR A 160 -4.65 -9.73 17.95
N LYS A 161 -4.06 -9.33 16.80
CA LYS A 161 -2.66 -8.90 16.74
C LYS A 161 -2.40 -7.66 17.61
N ILE A 162 -3.31 -6.66 17.58
CA ILE A 162 -3.22 -5.45 18.41
C ILE A 162 -3.32 -5.80 19.89
N LYS A 163 -4.29 -6.64 20.30
CA LYS A 163 -4.42 -7.13 21.68
C LYS A 163 -3.19 -7.93 22.12
N GLY A 164 -2.51 -8.60 21.19
CA GLY A 164 -1.24 -9.30 21.39
C GLY A 164 -0.01 -8.40 21.52
N GLY A 165 -0.16 -7.08 21.39
CA GLY A 165 0.89 -6.09 21.62
C GLY A 165 1.42 -5.41 20.35
N CYS A 166 0.89 -5.74 19.15
CA CYS A 166 1.22 -5.03 17.91
C CYS A 166 0.92 -3.53 18.02
N LYS A 167 1.85 -2.70 17.57
CA LYS A 167 1.80 -1.23 17.69
C LYS A 167 0.96 -0.53 16.60
N ALA A 168 0.16 -1.27 15.85
CA ALA A 168 -0.75 -0.67 14.89
C ALA A 168 -1.82 0.19 15.59
N VAL A 169 -2.14 1.33 14.98
CA VAL A 169 -3.21 2.26 15.39
C VAL A 169 -4.41 2.20 14.45
N ALA A 170 -4.25 1.54 13.30
CA ALA A 170 -5.28 1.31 12.30
C ALA A 170 -5.36 -0.16 11.92
N VAL A 171 -6.51 -0.60 11.44
CA VAL A 171 -6.72 -1.95 10.88
C VAL A 171 -7.00 -1.85 9.39
N HIS A 172 -6.36 -2.71 8.61
CA HIS A 172 -6.49 -2.77 7.16
C HIS A 172 -7.02 -4.15 6.74
N PRO A 173 -8.32 -4.43 6.92
CA PRO A 173 -8.92 -5.71 6.58
C PRO A 173 -9.26 -5.79 5.09
N PHE A 174 -9.49 -7.02 4.61
CA PHE A 174 -10.24 -7.21 3.37
C PHE A 174 -11.66 -6.65 3.54
N TRP A 175 -12.21 -5.97 2.54
CA TRP A 175 -13.49 -5.26 2.66
C TRP A 175 -14.69 -6.12 3.05
N ARG A 176 -14.64 -7.43 2.79
CA ARG A 176 -15.62 -8.42 3.26
C ARG A 176 -15.25 -9.08 4.58
N GLY A 177 -14.14 -8.71 5.17
CA GLY A 177 -13.63 -9.28 6.42
C GLY A 177 -14.10 -8.53 7.67
N ILE A 178 -15.17 -7.77 7.60
CA ILE A 178 -15.75 -7.07 8.77
C ILE A 178 -16.60 -8.08 9.55
N ASP A 179 -16.01 -8.72 10.52
CA ASP A 179 -16.57 -9.83 11.29
C ASP A 179 -16.75 -9.49 12.78
N VAL A 180 -16.69 -8.21 13.13
CA VAL A 180 -16.92 -7.69 14.48
C VAL A 180 -18.01 -6.60 14.45
N PRO A 181 -18.70 -6.36 15.58
CA PRO A 181 -19.65 -5.26 15.69
C PRO A 181 -18.97 -3.90 15.50
N LYS A 182 -19.65 -2.94 14.87
CA LYS A 182 -19.15 -1.57 14.64
C LYS A 182 -18.68 -0.88 15.93
N GLU A 183 -19.30 -1.21 17.06
CA GLU A 183 -18.96 -0.67 18.38
C GLU A 183 -17.54 -0.98 18.81
N GLU A 184 -16.97 -2.12 18.38
CA GLU A 184 -15.58 -2.48 18.65
C GLU A 184 -14.59 -1.68 17.83
N LEU A 185 -15.05 -1.03 16.77
CA LEU A 185 -14.22 -0.23 15.84
C LEU A 185 -14.20 1.26 16.19
N ARG A 186 -14.90 1.70 17.26
CA ARG A 186 -14.95 3.11 17.65
C ARG A 186 -13.57 3.68 17.93
N GLY A 187 -13.21 4.72 17.19
CA GLY A 187 -11.92 5.40 17.33
C GLY A 187 -10.76 4.68 16.66
N ILE A 188 -11.03 3.61 15.93
CA ILE A 188 -10.04 2.89 15.11
C ILE A 188 -10.27 3.28 13.65
N THR A 189 -9.21 3.66 12.95
CA THR A 189 -9.25 3.83 11.49
C THR A 189 -9.30 2.45 10.83
N VAL A 190 -10.30 2.24 9.97
CA VAL A 190 -10.52 0.98 9.24
C VAL A 190 -10.36 1.24 7.75
N ARG A 191 -9.19 0.91 7.18
CA ARG A 191 -8.90 1.04 5.75
C ARG A 191 -9.07 -0.31 5.07
N ALA A 192 -10.23 -0.52 4.49
CA ALA A 192 -10.55 -1.78 3.84
C ALA A 192 -9.99 -1.83 2.42
N TRP A 193 -9.24 -2.90 2.10
CA TRP A 193 -8.69 -3.12 0.77
C TRP A 193 -9.59 -4.00 -0.09
N MET A 194 -9.68 -3.66 -1.38
CA MET A 194 -10.41 -4.40 -2.42
C MET A 194 -9.40 -4.97 -3.42
N SER A 195 -9.49 -6.27 -3.67
CA SER A 195 -8.57 -6.98 -4.57
C SER A 195 -9.24 -7.28 -5.90
N GLY A 196 -9.30 -6.28 -6.77
CA GLY A 196 -10.01 -6.39 -8.05
C GLY A 196 -9.48 -7.48 -8.99
N HIS A 197 -8.18 -7.77 -8.95
CA HIS A 197 -7.59 -8.82 -9.79
C HIS A 197 -7.79 -10.24 -9.24
N LEU A 198 -7.90 -10.40 -7.90
CA LEU A 198 -8.15 -11.69 -7.27
C LEU A 198 -9.64 -12.00 -7.12
N TYR A 199 -10.44 -10.97 -6.89
CA TYR A 199 -11.86 -11.08 -6.62
C TYR A 199 -12.64 -10.03 -7.43
N PRO A 200 -12.74 -10.19 -8.76
CA PRO A 200 -13.46 -9.23 -9.60
C PRO A 200 -14.97 -9.29 -9.29
N GLU A 201 -15.39 -8.49 -8.34
CA GLU A 201 -16.78 -8.45 -7.87
C GLU A 201 -17.74 -7.95 -8.95
N LYS A 202 -17.25 -6.95 -9.67
CA LYS A 202 -17.98 -6.31 -10.75
C LYS A 202 -17.03 -5.95 -11.88
N PRO A 203 -17.56 -5.82 -13.11
CA PRO A 203 -16.78 -5.30 -14.21
C PRO A 203 -16.21 -3.90 -13.88
N THR A 204 -15.04 -3.60 -14.44
CA THR A 204 -14.42 -2.28 -14.43
C THR A 204 -15.44 -1.18 -14.77
N GLY A 205 -15.43 -0.06 -14.03
CA GLY A 205 -16.37 1.04 -14.16
C GLY A 205 -17.75 0.80 -13.51
N THR A 206 -17.99 -0.35 -12.90
CA THR A 206 -19.25 -0.60 -12.19
C THR A 206 -19.18 -0.06 -10.77
N ARG A 207 -20.04 0.92 -10.46
CA ARG A 207 -20.11 1.53 -9.13
C ARG A 207 -20.69 0.58 -8.08
N LEU A 208 -19.99 0.44 -6.96
CA LEU A 208 -20.50 -0.22 -5.75
C LEU A 208 -21.20 0.83 -4.86
N ASP A 209 -22.13 0.38 -4.03
CA ASP A 209 -22.67 1.20 -2.95
C ASP A 209 -21.79 1.02 -1.71
N PHE A 210 -21.16 2.10 -1.23
CA PHE A 210 -20.30 2.07 -0.06
C PHE A 210 -21.03 2.35 1.26
N ASN A 211 -22.30 2.78 1.23
CA ASN A 211 -23.07 3.04 2.45
C ASN A 211 -23.10 1.82 3.40
N PRO A 212 -23.31 0.57 2.93
CA PRO A 212 -23.28 -0.59 3.81
C PRO A 212 -21.91 -0.81 4.47
N LEU A 213 -20.81 -0.40 3.83
CA LEU A 213 -19.45 -0.52 4.36
C LEU A 213 -19.19 0.51 5.47
N GLU A 214 -19.63 1.75 5.28
CA GLU A 214 -19.60 2.81 6.30
C GLU A 214 -20.46 2.43 7.52
N GLU A 215 -21.64 1.84 7.29
CA GLU A 215 -22.50 1.32 8.35
C GLU A 215 -21.83 0.23 9.18
N GLN A 216 -20.94 -0.56 8.58
CA GLN A 216 -20.12 -1.56 9.26
C GLN A 216 -18.90 -0.99 9.97
N GLY A 217 -18.57 0.28 9.79
CA GLY A 217 -17.47 0.96 10.47
C GLY A 217 -16.19 1.15 9.63
N ILE A 218 -16.24 0.85 8.33
CA ILE A 218 -15.13 1.18 7.41
C ILE A 218 -15.02 2.70 7.30
N THR A 219 -13.82 3.25 7.44
CA THR A 219 -13.53 4.69 7.34
C THR A 219 -12.94 5.08 6.00
N ASP A 220 -12.16 4.18 5.39
CA ASP A 220 -11.46 4.40 4.13
C ASP A 220 -11.49 3.13 3.28
N ILE A 221 -11.46 3.28 1.97
CA ILE A 221 -11.45 2.18 1.02
C ILE A 221 -10.27 2.32 0.07
N ILE A 222 -9.48 1.24 -0.04
CA ILE A 222 -8.36 1.13 -0.98
C ILE A 222 -8.83 0.34 -2.19
N LEU A 223 -8.80 0.96 -3.38
CA LEU A 223 -9.30 0.38 -4.62
C LEU A 223 -8.57 0.91 -5.85
N ASN A 224 -8.66 0.20 -6.98
CA ASN A 224 -7.90 0.51 -8.18
C ASN A 224 -8.52 1.59 -9.08
N GLU A 225 -9.82 1.89 -8.96
CA GLU A 225 -10.56 2.79 -9.84
C GLU A 225 -11.33 3.85 -9.05
N PRO A 226 -10.62 4.73 -8.29
CA PRO A 226 -11.29 5.72 -7.44
C PRO A 226 -12.11 6.75 -8.24
N GLU A 227 -11.74 7.03 -9.49
CA GLU A 227 -12.41 7.96 -10.39
C GLU A 227 -13.87 7.58 -10.69
N VAL A 228 -14.24 6.31 -10.50
CA VAL A 228 -15.62 5.85 -10.65
C VAL A 228 -16.52 6.39 -9.51
N TYR A 229 -15.93 6.79 -8.40
CA TYR A 229 -16.63 7.17 -7.15
C TYR A 229 -16.52 8.66 -6.81
N LEU A 230 -15.59 9.38 -7.42
CA LEU A 230 -15.26 10.79 -7.16
C LEU A 230 -15.61 11.74 -8.34
#